data_eecc3de877cbd72b65124ad5f89279d3
#
_entry.id   eecc3de877cbd72b65124ad5f89279d3
#
_cell.length_a   1.000
_cell.length_b   1.000
_cell.length_c   1.000
_cell.angle_alpha   90.00
_cell.angle_beta   90.00
_cell.angle_gamma   90.00
#
_symmetry.space_group_name_H-M   'P 1'
#
loop_
_entity.id
_entity.type
_entity.pdbx_description
1 polymer ?
#
loop_
_entity_poly.entity_id
_entity_poly.type
_entity_poly.pdbx_seq_one_letter_code
_entity_poly.pdbx_strand_id
1 'polypeptide(L)'
;MISEQTRKRLKNQSEILRTIRRKGATSRSFISTSCGIRKASVTNICRDLVDRGSLNEKTPGFYRSEIELSSEYWRSLAIFIGPGEIIATIVDHNGKVYEEWTQKMGNPKTPESIVSVIVTLINNASKLKKSIVGVGISVPGIINAEKGICLSAVNLGRWHDFPLVEEITKRLPQGSPRIVIENDANAELMGNHWFGGYGETLENSLYISLGEGVGCAQLLEGNIVRGRRFSAGEIGCLPSGNEKRPCSCGKMDCLQTYCGELGIIQSVKNQNKEVTAPSIAQLCHLAKNNLEIXQQLTQAYQPLVQQISTMIALTDPAQIVIGCPDPNMDSTIPDILSTGLKSLLGWTDXEXXPVLAGLNPIKSGILGAAVSVFKNAFQDESPICNSNVNAF
;
A
#
# COMPACT_ATOMS: atom_id res chain seq x y z
N MET A 1 -15.35 11.58 28.09
CA MET A 1 -15.05 12.56 27.03
C MET A 1 -13.63 13.09 27.22
N ILE A 2 -12.84 13.10 26.16
CA ILE A 2 -11.47 13.64 26.19
C ILE A 2 -11.55 15.17 26.20
N SER A 3 -10.78 15.84 27.06
CA SER A 3 -10.80 17.30 27.13
C SER A 3 -10.32 17.95 25.81
N GLU A 4 -10.78 19.15 25.53
CA GLU A 4 -10.34 19.92 24.35
C GLU A 4 -8.81 20.10 24.33
N GLN A 5 -8.24 20.34 25.50
CA GLN A 5 -6.79 20.49 25.65
C GLN A 5 -6.04 19.19 25.28
N THR A 6 -6.55 18.04 25.72
CA THR A 6 -5.98 16.72 25.36
C THR A 6 -6.08 16.49 23.86
N ARG A 7 -7.24 16.77 23.25
CA ARG A 7 -7.44 16.62 21.80
C ARG A 7 -6.45 17.49 21.00
N LYS A 8 -6.26 18.74 21.42
CA LYS A 8 -5.29 19.66 20.78
C LYS A 8 -3.86 19.13 20.92
N ARG A 9 -3.50 18.58 22.09
CA ARG A 9 -2.18 18.01 22.34
C ARG A 9 -1.93 16.82 21.40
N LEU A 10 -2.91 15.90 21.26
CA LEU A 10 -2.80 14.72 20.40
C LEU A 10 -2.67 15.12 18.92
N LYS A 11 -3.44 16.12 18.49
CA LYS A 11 -3.32 16.66 17.13
C LYS A 11 -1.90 17.21 16.90
N ASN A 12 -1.39 18.01 17.83
CA ASN A 12 -0.03 18.55 17.75
C ASN A 12 1.01 17.43 17.71
N GLN A 13 0.85 16.39 18.53
CA GLN A 13 1.75 15.22 18.55
C GLN A 13 1.78 14.52 17.19
N SER A 14 0.60 14.31 16.60
CA SER A 14 0.49 13.69 15.27
C SER A 14 1.24 14.52 14.20
N GLU A 15 1.05 15.83 14.19
CA GLU A 15 1.75 16.72 13.24
C GLU A 15 3.27 16.70 13.45
N ILE A 16 3.72 16.69 14.70
CA ILE A 16 5.15 16.59 15.03
C ILE A 16 5.73 15.27 14.48
N LEU A 17 5.08 14.14 14.77
CA LEU A 17 5.56 12.83 14.31
C LEU A 17 5.60 12.74 12.78
N ARG A 18 4.57 13.26 12.10
CA ARG A 18 4.53 13.31 10.63
C ARG A 18 5.67 14.17 10.06
N THR A 19 5.92 15.32 10.70
CA THR A 19 6.99 16.23 10.25
C THR A 19 8.37 15.58 10.41
N ILE A 20 8.61 14.94 11.57
CA ILE A 20 9.87 14.21 11.80
C ILE A 20 10.00 13.06 10.80
N ARG A 21 8.93 12.33 10.53
CA ARG A 21 8.95 11.23 9.57
C ARG A 21 9.31 11.72 8.17
N ARG A 22 8.71 12.82 7.71
CA ARG A 22 8.98 13.37 6.35
C ARG A 22 10.39 13.95 6.23
N LYS A 23 10.84 14.66 7.25
CA LYS A 23 12.12 15.38 7.21
C LYS A 23 13.31 14.49 7.59
N GLY A 24 13.07 13.44 8.38
CA GLY A 24 14.14 12.71 9.05
C GLY A 24 14.58 13.47 10.30
N ALA A 25 15.82 13.24 10.73
CA ALA A 25 16.39 13.91 11.91
C ALA A 25 16.30 15.44 11.75
N THR A 26 15.73 16.10 12.76
CA THR A 26 15.46 17.54 12.65
C THR A 26 15.38 18.23 14.02
N SER A 27 15.51 19.57 14.03
CA SER A 27 15.48 20.35 15.26
C SER A 27 14.04 20.70 15.68
N ARG A 28 13.85 20.87 16.99
CA ARG A 28 12.58 21.35 17.57
C ARG A 28 12.15 22.70 16.99
N SER A 29 13.11 23.54 16.63
CA SER A 29 12.85 24.86 16.01
C SER A 29 12.23 24.68 14.61
N PHE A 30 12.80 23.80 13.80
CA PHE A 30 12.26 23.47 12.47
C PHE A 30 10.81 22.94 12.61
N ILE A 31 10.59 21.99 13.51
CA ILE A 31 9.25 21.42 13.75
C ILE A 31 8.25 22.53 14.12
N SER A 32 8.64 23.42 15.03
CA SER A 32 7.77 24.52 15.47
C SER A 32 7.35 25.40 14.28
N THR A 33 8.31 25.75 13.42
CA THR A 33 8.06 26.59 12.25
C THR A 33 7.17 25.85 11.22
N SER A 34 7.53 24.61 10.90
CA SER A 34 6.82 23.82 9.86
C SER A 34 5.37 23.48 10.25
N CYS A 35 5.13 23.20 11.53
CA CYS A 35 3.78 22.82 12.00
C CYS A 35 2.95 24.02 12.49
N GLY A 36 3.54 25.21 12.64
CA GLY A 36 2.86 26.37 13.24
C GLY A 36 2.54 26.17 14.73
N ILE A 37 3.29 25.28 15.41
CA ILE A 37 3.07 24.94 16.84
C ILE A 37 4.07 25.72 17.70
N ARG A 38 3.60 26.31 18.80
CA ARG A 38 4.45 27.07 19.73
C ARG A 38 5.64 26.26 20.20
N LYS A 39 6.84 26.87 20.24
CA LYS A 39 8.12 26.22 20.64
C LYS A 39 8.01 25.48 21.97
N ALA A 40 7.38 26.08 22.99
CA ALA A 40 7.20 25.44 24.30
C ALA A 40 6.37 24.15 24.19
N SER A 41 5.31 24.13 23.36
CA SER A 41 4.49 22.95 23.15
C SER A 41 5.28 21.84 22.43
N VAL A 42 6.05 22.22 21.40
CA VAL A 42 6.92 21.26 20.69
C VAL A 42 7.93 20.65 21.65
N THR A 43 8.59 21.49 22.48
CA THR A 43 9.60 21.04 23.43
C THR A 43 9.01 20.03 24.42
N ASN A 44 7.84 20.34 25.01
CA ASN A 44 7.19 19.45 25.97
C ASN A 44 6.74 18.13 25.33
N ILE A 45 6.11 18.20 24.15
CA ILE A 45 5.66 16.98 23.44
C ILE A 45 6.88 16.12 23.05
N CYS A 46 7.92 16.72 22.47
CA CYS A 46 9.12 15.97 22.09
C CYS A 46 9.81 15.35 23.28
N ARG A 47 9.86 16.04 24.43
CA ARG A 47 10.43 15.47 25.67
C ARG A 47 9.67 14.22 26.09
N ASP A 48 8.34 14.32 26.16
CA ASP A 48 7.51 13.16 26.54
C ASP A 48 7.69 11.99 25.56
N LEU A 49 7.84 12.27 24.26
CA LEU A 49 8.06 11.24 23.24
C LEU A 49 9.47 10.61 23.34
N VAL A 50 10.47 11.39 23.72
CA VAL A 50 11.84 10.88 24.01
C VAL A 50 11.81 10.00 25.27
N ASP A 51 11.15 10.48 26.34
CA ASP A 51 11.05 9.74 27.60
C ASP A 51 10.35 8.38 27.42
N ARG A 52 9.45 8.27 26.43
CA ARG A 52 8.76 7.03 26.06
C ARG A 52 9.56 6.17 25.07
N GLY A 53 10.70 6.64 24.58
CA GLY A 53 11.53 5.95 23.59
C GLY A 53 11.00 5.99 22.16
N SER A 54 9.94 6.77 21.90
CA SER A 54 9.37 6.88 20.52
C SER A 54 10.16 7.85 19.65
N LEU A 55 10.93 8.75 20.26
CA LEU A 55 11.91 9.61 19.59
C LEU A 55 13.29 9.40 20.20
N ASN A 56 14.32 9.55 19.39
CA ASN A 56 15.72 9.57 19.82
C ASN A 56 16.28 10.99 19.67
N GLU A 57 17.14 11.40 20.61
CA GLU A 57 17.98 12.61 20.48
C GLU A 57 19.36 12.19 20.00
N LYS A 58 19.86 12.81 18.92
CA LYS A 58 21.21 12.50 18.40
C LYS A 58 22.34 12.92 19.34
N THR A 59 22.16 14.05 20.04
CA THR A 59 23.10 14.54 21.05
C THR A 59 22.34 14.91 22.32
N PRO A 60 22.09 13.94 23.19
CA PRO A 60 21.30 14.21 24.40
C PRO A 60 21.89 15.33 25.26
N GLY A 61 21.02 16.20 25.76
CA GLY A 61 21.42 17.32 26.62
C GLY A 61 21.84 18.59 25.85
N PHE A 62 22.01 18.55 24.57
CA PHE A 62 22.32 19.76 23.79
C PHE A 62 21.03 20.46 23.35
N TYR A 63 20.95 21.78 23.56
CA TYR A 63 19.80 22.61 23.22
C TYR A 63 19.40 22.52 21.73
N ARG A 64 20.39 22.30 20.84
CA ARG A 64 20.19 22.18 19.39
C ARG A 64 20.18 20.74 18.91
N SER A 65 20.01 19.77 19.81
CA SER A 65 19.98 18.35 19.42
C SER A 65 18.86 18.09 18.40
N GLU A 66 19.20 17.38 17.35
CA GLU A 66 18.23 16.84 16.41
C GLU A 66 17.49 15.66 17.04
N ILE A 67 16.24 15.52 16.68
CA ILE A 67 15.37 14.40 17.08
C ILE A 67 14.90 13.65 15.86
N GLU A 68 14.75 12.34 16.01
CA GLU A 68 14.30 11.45 14.94
C GLU A 68 13.38 10.37 15.51
N LEU A 69 12.62 9.71 14.65
CA LEU A 69 11.80 8.56 15.06
C LEU A 69 12.71 7.39 15.47
N SER A 70 12.34 6.70 16.54
CA SER A 70 13.08 5.53 17.02
C SER A 70 12.73 4.30 16.19
N SER A 71 13.71 3.72 15.49
CA SER A 71 13.51 2.50 14.71
C SER A 71 13.27 1.26 15.60
N GLU A 72 13.58 1.34 16.87
CA GLU A 72 13.25 0.27 17.83
C GLU A 72 11.79 0.33 18.26
N TYR A 73 11.28 1.54 18.46
CA TYR A 73 9.88 1.77 18.87
C TYR A 73 8.92 1.61 17.69
N TRP A 74 9.20 2.28 16.57
CA TRP A 74 8.30 2.32 15.41
C TRP A 74 8.53 1.12 14.50
N ARG A 75 8.17 -0.06 15.00
CA ARG A 75 8.09 -1.31 14.23
C ARG A 75 6.65 -1.80 14.15
N SER A 76 6.29 -2.43 13.06
CA SER A 76 4.99 -3.09 12.89
C SER A 76 5.21 -4.49 12.34
N LEU A 77 4.27 -5.38 12.62
CA LEU A 77 4.16 -6.64 11.88
C LEU A 77 3.26 -6.34 10.67
N ALA A 78 3.82 -6.37 9.48
CA ALA A 78 3.11 -6.18 8.21
C ALA A 78 2.80 -7.56 7.62
N ILE A 79 1.54 -7.80 7.27
CA ILE A 79 1.08 -9.06 6.68
C ILE A 79 0.50 -8.75 5.30
N PHE A 80 0.95 -9.49 4.30
CA PHE A 80 0.47 -9.40 2.93
C PHE A 80 -0.21 -10.71 2.57
N ILE A 81 -1.47 -10.64 2.14
CA ILE A 81 -2.22 -11.80 1.65
C ILE A 81 -2.11 -11.81 0.12
N GLY A 82 -1.23 -12.66 -0.40
CA GLY A 82 -1.01 -12.82 -1.84
C GLY A 82 -1.90 -13.91 -2.45
N PRO A 83 -1.73 -14.17 -3.74
CA PRO A 83 -2.57 -15.17 -4.44
C PRO A 83 -2.43 -16.60 -3.93
N GLY A 84 -1.25 -17.02 -3.48
CA GLY A 84 -0.99 -18.39 -3.04
C GLY A 84 -0.34 -18.51 -1.67
N GLU A 85 0.01 -17.38 -1.06
CA GLU A 85 0.76 -17.38 0.20
C GLU A 85 0.47 -16.12 1.01
N ILE A 86 0.76 -16.20 2.30
CA ILE A 86 0.69 -15.07 3.22
C ILE A 86 2.10 -14.81 3.73
N ILE A 87 2.55 -13.58 3.60
CA ILE A 87 3.89 -13.12 4.02
C ILE A 87 3.70 -12.20 5.21
N ALA A 88 4.43 -12.45 6.29
CA ALA A 88 4.45 -11.58 7.48
C ALA A 88 5.88 -11.09 7.69
N THR A 89 6.03 -9.80 7.94
CA THR A 89 7.36 -9.15 7.98
C THR A 89 7.38 -8.10 9.10
N ILE A 90 8.41 -8.11 9.94
CA ILE A 90 8.63 -7.00 10.89
C ILE A 90 9.36 -5.88 10.15
N VAL A 91 8.73 -4.71 10.09
CA VAL A 91 9.22 -3.55 9.33
C VAL A 91 9.24 -2.32 10.25
N ASP A 92 10.32 -1.52 10.19
CA ASP A 92 10.35 -0.23 10.91
C ASP A 92 9.86 0.94 10.03
N HIS A 93 9.79 2.12 10.64
CA HIS A 93 9.32 3.34 9.97
C HIS A 93 10.18 3.80 8.78
N ASN A 94 11.39 3.26 8.63
CA ASN A 94 12.27 3.53 7.49
C ASN A 94 12.10 2.49 6.36
N GLY A 95 11.24 1.49 6.57
CA GLY A 95 11.04 0.40 5.61
C GLY A 95 12.08 -0.71 5.72
N LYS A 96 12.89 -0.71 6.78
CA LYS A 96 13.87 -1.78 7.02
C LYS A 96 13.17 -3.04 7.53
N VAL A 97 13.43 -4.14 6.86
CA VAL A 97 12.91 -5.47 7.21
C VAL A 97 13.84 -6.13 8.23
N TYR A 98 13.28 -6.72 9.28
CA TYR A 98 14.02 -7.40 10.35
C TYR A 98 13.84 -8.91 10.34
N GLU A 99 12.62 -9.37 10.10
CA GLU A 99 12.26 -10.79 10.09
C GLU A 99 11.14 -11.00 9.07
N GLU A 100 11.09 -12.18 8.48
CA GLU A 100 10.05 -12.52 7.51
C GLU A 100 9.64 -13.99 7.67
N TRP A 101 8.36 -14.24 7.55
CA TRP A 101 7.75 -15.58 7.52
C TRP A 101 6.82 -15.67 6.31
N THR A 102 6.89 -16.77 5.61
CA THR A 102 5.99 -17.07 4.50
C THR A 102 5.24 -18.37 4.81
N GLN A 103 3.94 -18.34 4.59
CA GLN A 103 3.07 -19.51 4.79
C GLN A 103 2.19 -19.67 3.56
N LYS A 104 2.28 -20.84 2.92
CA LYS A 104 1.41 -21.15 1.78
C LYS A 104 -0.04 -21.26 2.26
N MET A 105 -0.96 -20.74 1.46
CA MET A 105 -2.39 -20.89 1.71
C MET A 105 -2.85 -22.27 1.28
N GLY A 106 -3.70 -22.86 2.11
CA GLY A 106 -4.37 -24.12 1.75
C GLY A 106 -5.45 -23.92 0.68
N ASN A 107 -5.98 -25.01 0.22
CA ASN A 107 -7.12 -25.01 -0.68
C ASN A 107 -8.18 -25.94 -0.08
N PRO A 108 -9.41 -25.48 0.17
CA PRO A 108 -9.98 -24.18 -0.19
C PRO A 108 -9.51 -23.02 0.70
N LYS A 109 -9.52 -21.81 0.14
CA LYS A 109 -9.17 -20.56 0.83
C LYS A 109 -10.37 -20.05 1.65
N THR A 110 -10.70 -20.74 2.76
CA THR A 110 -11.80 -20.29 3.61
C THR A 110 -11.34 -19.15 4.54
N PRO A 111 -12.26 -18.30 5.00
CA PRO A 111 -11.92 -17.27 5.98
C PRO A 111 -11.22 -17.84 7.23
N GLU A 112 -11.72 -18.96 7.73
CA GLU A 112 -11.19 -19.62 8.94
C GLU A 112 -9.76 -20.11 8.74
N SER A 113 -9.45 -20.68 7.56
CA SER A 113 -8.10 -21.17 7.25
C SER A 113 -7.10 -20.01 7.18
N ILE A 114 -7.50 -18.91 6.56
CA ILE A 114 -6.66 -17.71 6.43
C ILE A 114 -6.46 -17.04 7.80
N VAL A 115 -7.52 -16.90 8.60
CA VAL A 115 -7.40 -16.37 9.98
C VAL A 115 -6.44 -17.25 10.80
N SER A 116 -6.51 -18.56 10.67
CA SER A 116 -5.62 -19.48 11.42
C SER A 116 -4.14 -19.26 11.02
N VAL A 117 -3.88 -19.05 9.74
CA VAL A 117 -2.52 -18.75 9.26
C VAL A 117 -2.06 -17.40 9.83
N ILE A 118 -2.89 -16.36 9.75
CA ILE A 118 -2.56 -15.03 10.27
C ILE A 118 -2.25 -15.09 11.76
N VAL A 119 -3.09 -15.77 12.55
CA VAL A 119 -2.87 -15.93 14.00
C VAL A 119 -1.54 -16.66 14.28
N THR A 120 -1.23 -17.69 13.49
CA THR A 120 0.05 -18.40 13.61
C THR A 120 1.23 -17.47 13.36
N LEU A 121 1.15 -16.64 12.32
CA LEU A 121 2.21 -15.69 11.97
C LEU A 121 2.38 -14.61 13.06
N ILE A 122 1.27 -14.11 13.61
CA ILE A 122 1.32 -13.13 14.73
C ILE A 122 1.97 -13.79 15.96
N ASN A 123 1.59 -15.02 16.29
CA ASN A 123 2.17 -15.74 17.42
C ASN A 123 3.65 -16.04 17.21
N ASN A 124 4.10 -16.31 15.99
CA ASN A 124 5.52 -16.52 15.70
C ASN A 124 6.31 -15.22 15.90
N ALA A 125 5.77 -14.10 15.41
CA ALA A 125 6.39 -12.78 15.61
C ALA A 125 6.51 -12.45 17.12
N SER A 126 5.49 -12.79 17.92
CA SER A 126 5.48 -12.52 19.35
C SER A 126 6.60 -13.24 20.13
N LYS A 127 7.02 -14.41 19.66
CA LYS A 127 8.12 -15.17 20.30
C LYS A 127 9.46 -14.43 20.29
N LEU A 128 9.63 -13.46 19.38
CA LEU A 128 10.87 -12.69 19.27
C LEU A 128 11.01 -11.63 20.38
N LYS A 129 9.94 -11.36 21.12
CA LYS A 129 9.92 -10.32 22.19
C LYS A 129 10.38 -8.95 21.69
N LYS A 130 10.14 -8.65 20.41
CA LYS A 130 10.43 -7.34 19.81
C LYS A 130 9.18 -6.47 19.93
N SER A 131 9.35 -5.25 20.41
CA SER A 131 8.26 -4.28 20.48
C SER A 131 7.72 -3.98 19.09
N ILE A 132 6.39 -4.03 18.92
CA ILE A 132 5.70 -3.58 17.69
C ILE A 132 4.51 -2.70 18.08
N VAL A 133 4.27 -1.65 17.30
CA VAL A 133 3.17 -0.70 17.58
C VAL A 133 1.82 -1.17 17.03
N GLY A 134 1.82 -2.25 16.25
CA GLY A 134 0.59 -2.83 15.71
C GLY A 134 0.85 -3.85 14.63
N VAL A 135 -0.24 -4.45 14.14
CA VAL A 135 -0.26 -5.41 13.02
C VAL A 135 -1.05 -4.77 11.88
N GLY A 136 -0.43 -4.67 10.70
CA GLY A 136 -1.10 -4.20 9.48
C GLY A 136 -1.29 -5.35 8.52
N ILE A 137 -2.45 -5.44 7.87
CA ILE A 137 -2.74 -6.52 6.92
C ILE A 137 -3.20 -5.93 5.60
N SER A 138 -2.49 -6.21 4.53
CA SER A 138 -2.88 -5.93 3.14
C SER A 138 -3.75 -7.10 2.65
N VAL A 139 -4.99 -6.79 2.27
CA VAL A 139 -6.02 -7.80 1.97
C VAL A 139 -6.61 -7.55 0.58
N PRO A 140 -6.57 -8.52 -0.33
CA PRO A 140 -7.23 -8.34 -1.64
C PRO A 140 -8.74 -8.29 -1.50
N GLY A 141 -9.37 -7.32 -2.17
CA GLY A 141 -10.82 -7.16 -2.20
C GLY A 141 -11.32 -5.83 -1.65
N ILE A 142 -12.62 -5.71 -1.48
CA ILE A 142 -13.26 -4.49 -0.98
C ILE A 142 -13.23 -4.51 0.56
N ILE A 143 -12.51 -3.56 1.15
CA ILE A 143 -12.17 -3.58 2.59
C ILE A 143 -12.72 -2.34 3.29
N ASN A 144 -13.55 -2.54 4.30
CA ASN A 144 -13.91 -1.49 5.24
C ASN A 144 -12.81 -1.42 6.31
N ALA A 145 -11.77 -0.63 6.03
CA ALA A 145 -10.61 -0.48 6.91
C ALA A 145 -10.98 0.12 8.28
N GLU A 146 -12.05 0.94 8.32
CA GLU A 146 -12.49 1.59 9.57
C GLU A 146 -13.08 0.58 10.55
N LYS A 147 -13.84 -0.40 10.03
CA LYS A 147 -14.52 -1.42 10.86
C LYS A 147 -13.76 -2.74 10.94
N GLY A 148 -12.69 -2.91 10.15
CA GLY A 148 -11.94 -4.17 10.13
C GLY A 148 -12.69 -5.29 9.43
N ILE A 149 -13.52 -4.98 8.43
CA ILE A 149 -14.41 -5.93 7.74
C ILE A 149 -13.96 -6.10 6.28
N CYS A 150 -13.83 -7.32 5.84
CA CYS A 150 -13.73 -7.66 4.42
C CYS A 150 -15.15 -7.73 3.85
N LEU A 151 -15.53 -6.70 3.08
CA LEU A 151 -16.89 -6.61 2.49
C LEU A 151 -17.05 -7.61 1.34
N SER A 152 -15.97 -7.81 0.55
CA SER A 152 -15.98 -8.77 -0.56
C SER A 152 -14.55 -9.12 -0.94
N ALA A 153 -14.23 -10.41 -1.03
CA ALA A 153 -12.94 -10.87 -1.54
C ALA A 153 -13.15 -12.09 -2.44
N VAL A 154 -13.37 -11.81 -3.73
CA VAL A 154 -13.64 -12.84 -4.73
C VAL A 154 -12.48 -13.83 -4.84
N ASN A 155 -11.25 -13.32 -4.81
CA ASN A 155 -10.04 -14.12 -4.98
C ASN A 155 -9.65 -14.93 -3.73
N LEU A 156 -10.33 -14.69 -2.60
CA LEU A 156 -10.11 -15.42 -1.33
C LEU A 156 -11.29 -16.38 -1.00
N GLY A 157 -11.92 -16.97 -2.02
CA GLY A 157 -13.03 -17.89 -1.80
C GLY A 157 -14.38 -17.18 -1.63
N ARG A 158 -14.54 -16.01 -2.23
CA ARG A 158 -15.79 -15.24 -2.29
C ARG A 158 -16.33 -14.85 -0.91
N TRP A 159 -15.45 -14.28 -0.07
CA TRP A 159 -15.87 -13.78 1.25
C TRP A 159 -16.89 -12.64 1.10
N HIS A 160 -17.83 -12.55 2.03
CA HIS A 160 -18.81 -11.47 2.12
C HIS A 160 -18.98 -11.04 3.57
N ASP A 161 -18.85 -9.73 3.82
CA ASP A 161 -19.08 -9.08 5.13
C ASP A 161 -18.40 -9.82 6.30
N PHE A 162 -17.16 -10.30 6.05
CA PHE A 162 -16.42 -11.07 7.04
C PHE A 162 -15.68 -10.16 8.02
N PRO A 163 -15.94 -10.24 9.34
CA PRO A 163 -15.34 -9.34 10.34
C PRO A 163 -13.90 -9.78 10.67
N LEU A 164 -12.99 -9.59 9.72
CA LEU A 164 -11.64 -10.17 9.74
C LEU A 164 -10.85 -9.78 11.00
N VAL A 165 -10.84 -8.50 11.37
CA VAL A 165 -10.09 -8.03 12.55
C VAL A 165 -10.67 -8.65 13.83
N GLU A 166 -11.98 -8.70 13.95
CA GLU A 166 -12.64 -9.30 15.12
C GLU A 166 -12.29 -10.81 15.25
N GLU A 167 -12.36 -11.55 14.13
CA GLU A 167 -12.09 -12.99 14.13
C GLU A 167 -10.62 -13.32 14.43
N ILE A 168 -9.69 -12.49 14.00
CA ILE A 168 -8.27 -12.62 14.38
C ILE A 168 -8.12 -12.30 15.88
N THR A 169 -8.70 -11.18 16.34
CA THR A 169 -8.55 -10.70 17.71
C THR A 169 -9.08 -11.71 18.72
N LYS A 170 -10.21 -12.37 18.44
CA LYS A 170 -10.80 -13.43 19.31
C LYS A 170 -9.84 -14.59 19.57
N ARG A 171 -8.89 -14.85 18.65
CA ARG A 171 -7.98 -15.99 18.73
C ARG A 171 -6.60 -15.61 19.29
N LEU A 172 -6.39 -14.33 19.63
CA LEU A 172 -5.13 -13.84 20.18
C LEU A 172 -5.24 -13.62 21.70
N PRO A 173 -4.11 -13.68 22.43
CA PRO A 173 -4.11 -13.35 23.87
C PRO A 173 -4.59 -11.93 24.13
N GLN A 174 -5.16 -11.72 25.31
CA GLN A 174 -5.54 -10.37 25.76
C GLN A 174 -4.29 -9.48 25.82
N GLY A 175 -4.41 -8.24 25.32
CA GLY A 175 -3.28 -7.31 25.27
C GLY A 175 -2.46 -7.38 23.99
N SER A 176 -2.85 -8.23 23.03
CA SER A 176 -2.21 -8.27 21.71
C SER A 176 -2.29 -6.91 21.00
N PRO A 177 -1.32 -6.57 20.14
CA PRO A 177 -1.30 -5.29 19.45
C PRO A 177 -2.55 -5.08 18.58
N ARG A 178 -2.89 -3.81 18.39
CA ARG A 178 -3.98 -3.40 17.50
C ARG A 178 -3.73 -3.89 16.08
N ILE A 179 -4.79 -4.38 15.45
CA ILE A 179 -4.78 -4.85 14.06
C ILE A 179 -5.50 -3.83 13.18
N VAL A 180 -4.90 -3.48 12.06
CA VAL A 180 -5.53 -2.66 11.01
C VAL A 180 -5.44 -3.41 9.69
N ILE A 181 -6.47 -3.26 8.86
CA ILE A 181 -6.50 -3.87 7.53
C ILE A 181 -6.67 -2.80 6.47
N GLU A 182 -6.16 -3.05 5.27
CA GLU A 182 -6.31 -2.15 4.13
C GLU A 182 -6.43 -2.99 2.85
N ASN A 183 -7.13 -2.45 1.85
CA ASN A 183 -7.16 -3.04 0.51
C ASN A 183 -5.74 -3.12 -0.05
N ASP A 184 -5.45 -4.16 -0.83
CA ASP A 184 -4.12 -4.42 -1.39
C ASP A 184 -3.58 -3.27 -2.25
N ALA A 185 -4.34 -2.76 -3.23
CA ALA A 185 -3.89 -1.65 -4.08
C ALA A 185 -3.68 -0.36 -3.26
N ASN A 186 -4.55 -0.09 -2.27
CA ASN A 186 -4.38 1.04 -1.35
C ASN A 186 -3.09 0.88 -0.53
N ALA A 187 -2.82 -0.32 -0.01
CA ALA A 187 -1.59 -0.59 0.74
C ALA A 187 -0.38 -0.40 -0.18
N GLU A 188 -0.42 -0.96 -1.39
CA GLU A 188 0.66 -0.80 -2.37
C GLU A 188 0.95 0.67 -2.66
N LEU A 189 -0.10 1.49 -2.87
CA LEU A 189 0.06 2.93 -3.06
C LEU A 189 0.69 3.59 -1.82
N MET A 190 0.24 3.25 -0.62
CA MET A 190 0.83 3.79 0.62
C MET A 190 2.30 3.41 0.78
N GLY A 191 2.65 2.18 0.42
CA GLY A 191 4.05 1.73 0.41
C GLY A 191 4.90 2.54 -0.56
N ASN A 192 4.40 2.76 -1.77
CA ASN A 192 5.05 3.61 -2.77
C ASN A 192 5.16 5.06 -2.27
N HIS A 193 4.09 5.61 -1.70
CA HIS A 193 4.07 6.98 -1.19
C HIS A 193 5.14 7.22 -0.12
N TRP A 194 5.34 6.25 0.79
CA TRP A 194 6.29 6.42 1.88
C TRP A 194 7.73 6.04 1.50
N PHE A 195 7.92 5.05 0.62
CA PHE A 195 9.23 4.43 0.41
C PHE A 195 9.67 4.38 -1.06
N GLY A 196 8.85 4.85 -1.98
CA GLY A 196 9.15 4.81 -3.42
C GLY A 196 10.10 5.90 -3.92
N GLY A 197 10.38 6.92 -3.11
CA GLY A 197 11.31 7.98 -3.49
C GLY A 197 10.73 9.05 -4.43
N TYR A 198 9.42 9.13 -4.60
CA TYR A 198 8.77 10.04 -5.57
C TYR A 198 8.57 11.48 -5.04
N GLY A 199 8.99 11.76 -3.82
CA GLY A 199 8.86 13.10 -3.24
C GLY A 199 7.41 13.46 -2.87
N GLU A 200 7.17 14.76 -2.68
CA GLU A 200 5.86 15.28 -2.26
C GLU A 200 4.81 15.22 -3.37
N THR A 201 5.24 15.07 -4.63
CA THR A 201 4.33 15.03 -5.79
C THR A 201 3.38 13.84 -5.74
N LEU A 202 3.70 12.78 -4.99
CA LEU A 202 2.82 11.61 -4.88
C LEU A 202 1.53 11.88 -4.08
N GLU A 203 1.37 13.07 -3.45
CA GLU A 203 0.17 13.40 -2.66
C GLU A 203 -1.13 13.43 -3.50
N ASN A 204 -1.01 13.66 -4.82
CA ASN A 204 -2.14 13.58 -5.78
C ASN A 204 -1.72 12.64 -6.90
N SER A 205 -2.07 11.35 -6.77
CA SER A 205 -1.56 10.33 -7.66
C SER A 205 -2.54 9.19 -7.86
N LEU A 206 -2.41 8.56 -9.02
CA LEU A 206 -3.03 7.26 -9.28
C LEU A 206 -1.97 6.17 -9.16
N TYR A 207 -2.35 5.03 -8.66
CA TYR A 207 -1.57 3.81 -8.63
C TYR A 207 -2.33 2.71 -9.37
N ILE A 208 -1.65 2.03 -10.26
CA ILE A 208 -2.21 0.89 -11.01
C ILE A 208 -1.40 -0.34 -10.61
N SER A 209 -2.05 -1.30 -9.98
CA SER A 209 -1.45 -2.59 -9.63
C SER A 209 -1.70 -3.58 -10.77
N LEU A 210 -0.64 -4.10 -11.35
CA LEU A 210 -0.72 -5.11 -12.41
C LEU A 210 -0.21 -6.44 -11.87
N GLY A 211 -1.06 -7.45 -11.95
CA GLY A 211 -0.76 -8.80 -11.49
C GLY A 211 -1.77 -9.77 -12.11
N GLU A 212 -2.23 -10.77 -11.36
CA GLU A 212 -3.31 -11.65 -11.83
C GLU A 212 -4.54 -10.84 -12.27
N GLY A 213 -4.84 -9.76 -11.52
CA GLY A 213 -5.89 -8.80 -11.87
C GLY A 213 -5.32 -7.42 -12.16
N VAL A 214 -6.22 -6.43 -12.16
CA VAL A 214 -5.88 -5.01 -12.30
C VAL A 214 -6.51 -4.28 -11.11
N GLY A 215 -5.67 -3.74 -10.24
CA GLY A 215 -6.10 -2.89 -9.12
C GLY A 215 -5.80 -1.43 -9.40
N CYS A 216 -6.52 -0.54 -8.73
CA CYS A 216 -6.25 0.89 -8.79
C CYS A 216 -6.47 1.50 -7.41
N ALA A 217 -5.62 2.44 -7.05
CA ALA A 217 -5.77 3.24 -5.85
C ALA A 217 -5.46 4.69 -6.16
N GLN A 218 -5.98 5.59 -5.36
CA GLN A 218 -5.79 7.04 -5.55
C GLN A 218 -5.42 7.71 -4.23
N LEU A 219 -4.42 8.59 -4.27
CA LEU A 219 -4.18 9.58 -3.24
C LEU A 219 -4.73 10.94 -3.70
N LEU A 220 -5.43 11.60 -2.81
CA LEU A 220 -5.86 12.99 -2.97
C LEU A 220 -5.43 13.73 -1.70
N GLU A 221 -4.55 14.71 -1.86
CA GLU A 221 -3.95 15.45 -0.74
C GLU A 221 -3.34 14.51 0.32
N GLY A 222 -2.65 13.47 -0.14
CA GLY A 222 -1.98 12.49 0.73
C GLY A 222 -2.90 11.48 1.43
N ASN A 223 -4.20 11.52 1.12
CA ASN A 223 -5.19 10.62 1.71
C ASN A 223 -5.72 9.62 0.67
N ILE A 224 -5.86 8.37 1.07
CA ILE A 224 -6.43 7.33 0.21
C ILE A 224 -7.92 7.63 -0.04
N VAL A 225 -8.31 7.61 -1.30
CA VAL A 225 -9.71 7.76 -1.72
C VAL A 225 -10.38 6.38 -1.69
N ARG A 226 -11.18 6.13 -0.66
CA ARG A 226 -11.88 4.83 -0.50
C ARG A 226 -13.31 4.83 -1.05
N GLY A 227 -13.92 6.01 -1.17
CA GLY A 227 -15.32 6.13 -1.54
C GLY A 227 -16.26 5.67 -0.42
N ARG A 228 -17.56 5.95 -0.60
CA ARG A 228 -18.59 5.64 0.40
C ARG A 228 -18.74 4.15 0.69
N ARG A 229 -18.52 3.30 -0.32
CA ARG A 229 -18.66 1.85 -0.22
C ARG A 229 -17.31 1.12 -0.19
N PHE A 230 -16.22 1.84 0.00
CA PHE A 230 -14.85 1.34 0.01
C PHE A 230 -14.44 0.66 -1.31
N SER A 231 -15.12 0.99 -2.42
CA SER A 231 -14.89 0.41 -3.74
C SER A 231 -14.36 1.42 -4.77
N ALA A 232 -13.85 2.57 -4.32
CA ALA A 232 -13.13 3.46 -5.22
C ALA A 232 -11.89 2.74 -5.74
N GLY A 233 -11.61 2.86 -7.04
CA GLY A 233 -10.45 2.20 -7.64
C GLY A 233 -10.73 0.81 -8.22
N GLU A 234 -11.96 0.28 -8.12
CA GLU A 234 -12.31 -1.05 -8.67
C GLU A 234 -12.39 -1.05 -10.20
N ILE A 235 -11.37 -0.50 -10.88
CA ILE A 235 -11.33 -0.40 -12.35
C ILE A 235 -11.18 -1.77 -13.02
N GLY A 236 -10.57 -2.74 -12.34
CA GLY A 236 -10.38 -4.09 -12.87
C GLY A 236 -11.69 -4.79 -13.23
N CYS A 237 -12.80 -4.37 -12.62
CA CYS A 237 -14.13 -4.93 -12.86
C CYS A 237 -15.00 -4.05 -13.80
N LEU A 238 -14.42 -3.01 -14.46
CA LEU A 238 -15.12 -2.21 -15.45
C LEU A 238 -15.18 -2.95 -16.81
N PRO A 239 -16.30 -2.84 -17.53
CA PRO A 239 -16.41 -3.44 -18.88
C PRO A 239 -15.37 -2.83 -19.82
N SER A 240 -14.60 -3.66 -20.51
CA SER A 240 -13.48 -3.19 -21.35
C SER A 240 -13.31 -3.96 -22.66
N GLY A 241 -14.28 -4.78 -23.02
CA GLY A 241 -14.22 -5.56 -24.26
C GLY A 241 -15.55 -6.19 -24.63
N ASN A 242 -15.54 -7.09 -25.59
CA ASN A 242 -16.74 -7.77 -26.10
C ASN A 242 -16.47 -9.21 -26.56
N GLU A 243 -15.38 -9.80 -26.09
CA GLU A 243 -14.98 -11.17 -26.47
C GLU A 243 -15.64 -12.26 -25.62
N LYS A 244 -16.51 -11.86 -24.69
CA LYS A 244 -17.19 -12.75 -23.74
C LYS A 244 -16.20 -13.46 -22.81
N ARG A 245 -15.15 -12.76 -22.36
CA ARG A 245 -14.17 -13.30 -21.43
C ARG A 245 -14.79 -13.36 -20.02
N PRO A 246 -14.92 -14.55 -19.41
CA PRO A 246 -15.50 -14.64 -18.07
C PRO A 246 -14.54 -14.09 -17.01
N CYS A 247 -15.10 -13.38 -16.04
CA CYS A 247 -14.35 -12.78 -14.94
C CYS A 247 -14.68 -13.50 -13.61
N SER A 248 -13.69 -13.64 -12.75
CA SER A 248 -13.87 -14.22 -11.40
C SER A 248 -14.96 -13.50 -10.59
N CYS A 249 -15.22 -12.21 -10.86
CA CYS A 249 -16.28 -11.45 -10.18
C CYS A 249 -17.70 -11.85 -10.61
N GLY A 250 -17.84 -12.72 -11.61
CA GLY A 250 -19.14 -13.19 -12.14
C GLY A 250 -19.66 -12.42 -13.34
N LYS A 251 -18.98 -11.34 -13.74
CA LYS A 251 -19.32 -10.56 -14.93
C LYS A 251 -18.53 -11.08 -16.15
N MET A 252 -18.80 -10.49 -17.29
CA MET A 252 -18.04 -10.75 -18.53
C MET A 252 -17.26 -9.50 -18.93
N ASP A 253 -16.13 -9.71 -19.62
CA ASP A 253 -15.35 -8.67 -20.27
C ASP A 253 -14.87 -7.54 -19.34
N CYS A 254 -14.57 -7.89 -18.09
CA CYS A 254 -13.93 -6.95 -17.17
C CYS A 254 -12.50 -6.61 -17.61
N LEU A 255 -12.04 -5.41 -17.35
CA LEU A 255 -10.68 -4.94 -17.69
C LEU A 255 -9.61 -5.96 -17.30
N GLN A 256 -9.70 -6.55 -16.10
CA GLN A 256 -8.69 -7.51 -15.64
C GLN A 256 -8.62 -8.78 -16.49
N THR A 257 -9.67 -9.13 -17.25
CA THR A 257 -9.62 -10.28 -18.17
C THR A 257 -8.85 -9.99 -19.46
N TYR A 258 -8.58 -8.71 -19.71
CA TYR A 258 -7.77 -8.26 -20.87
C TYR A 258 -6.37 -7.85 -20.44
N CYS A 259 -6.26 -7.09 -19.34
CA CYS A 259 -5.02 -6.42 -18.92
C CYS A 259 -4.37 -7.02 -17.67
N GLY A 260 -4.98 -8.03 -17.05
CA GLY A 260 -4.29 -8.87 -16.06
C GLY A 260 -3.32 -9.82 -16.78
N GLU A 261 -2.40 -10.42 -16.03
CA GLU A 261 -1.29 -11.21 -16.59
C GLU A 261 -1.74 -12.25 -17.63
N LEU A 262 -2.72 -13.08 -17.27
CA LEU A 262 -3.20 -14.11 -18.20
C LEU A 262 -3.86 -13.50 -19.45
N GLY A 263 -4.57 -12.39 -19.30
CA GLY A 263 -5.21 -11.68 -20.40
C GLY A 263 -4.20 -11.14 -21.42
N ILE A 264 -3.14 -10.51 -20.92
CA ILE A 264 -2.05 -9.98 -21.75
C ILE A 264 -1.33 -11.12 -22.50
N ILE A 265 -0.95 -12.17 -21.76
CA ILE A 265 -0.25 -13.33 -22.36
C ILE A 265 -1.12 -13.94 -23.47
N GLN A 266 -2.42 -14.12 -23.20
CA GLN A 266 -3.36 -14.68 -24.18
C GLN A 266 -3.52 -13.77 -25.40
N SER A 267 -3.60 -12.45 -25.19
CA SER A 267 -3.74 -11.48 -26.29
C SER A 267 -2.53 -11.51 -27.23
N VAL A 268 -1.32 -11.59 -26.67
CA VAL A 268 -0.09 -11.68 -27.49
C VAL A 268 -0.04 -13.05 -28.21
N LYS A 269 -0.34 -14.14 -27.53
CA LYS A 269 -0.35 -15.48 -28.16
C LYS A 269 -1.37 -15.61 -29.30
N ASN A 270 -2.51 -14.94 -29.20
CA ASN A 270 -3.52 -14.95 -30.27
C ASN A 270 -3.00 -14.29 -31.54
N GLN A 271 -2.13 -13.28 -31.41
CA GLN A 271 -1.52 -12.57 -32.52
C GLN A 271 -0.27 -13.27 -33.06
N ASN A 272 0.47 -13.93 -32.18
CA ASN A 272 1.73 -14.61 -32.55
C ASN A 272 1.85 -15.93 -31.79
N LYS A 273 1.47 -17.02 -32.45
CA LYS A 273 1.44 -18.36 -31.86
C LYS A 273 2.83 -18.92 -31.51
N GLU A 274 3.88 -18.33 -32.07
CA GLU A 274 5.26 -18.76 -31.78
C GLU A 274 5.78 -18.21 -30.44
N VAL A 275 5.13 -17.18 -29.91
CA VAL A 275 5.54 -16.60 -28.63
C VAL A 275 5.18 -17.56 -27.48
N THR A 276 6.21 -18.08 -26.82
CA THR A 276 6.07 -18.93 -25.63
C THR A 276 6.63 -18.18 -24.42
N ALA A 277 5.79 -17.33 -23.84
CA ALA A 277 6.17 -16.59 -22.63
C ALA A 277 5.21 -16.96 -21.50
N PRO A 278 5.71 -17.52 -20.39
CA PRO A 278 4.89 -17.88 -19.24
C PRO A 278 4.52 -16.72 -18.33
N SER A 279 5.11 -15.52 -18.53
CA SER A 279 4.88 -14.36 -17.68
C SER A 279 4.95 -13.05 -18.49
N ILE A 280 4.34 -12.00 -17.95
CA ILE A 280 4.46 -10.64 -18.51
C ILE A 280 5.95 -10.20 -18.50
N ALA A 281 6.69 -10.52 -17.45
CA ALA A 281 8.11 -10.16 -17.37
C ALA A 281 8.89 -10.70 -18.57
N GLN A 282 8.62 -11.93 -18.96
CA GLN A 282 9.29 -12.52 -20.13
C GLN A 282 8.82 -11.86 -21.43
N LEU A 283 7.53 -11.50 -21.55
CA LEU A 283 7.05 -10.73 -22.71
C LEU A 283 7.73 -9.36 -22.79
N CYS A 284 7.89 -8.67 -21.67
CA CYS A 284 8.61 -7.39 -21.63
C CYS A 284 10.08 -7.54 -22.03
N HIS A 285 10.71 -8.60 -21.57
CA HIS A 285 12.10 -8.91 -21.95
C HIS A 285 12.21 -9.15 -23.47
N LEU A 286 11.29 -9.92 -24.04
CA LEU A 286 11.26 -10.18 -25.51
C LEU A 286 11.00 -8.89 -26.28
N ALA A 287 10.09 -8.03 -25.78
CA ALA A 287 9.71 -6.77 -26.43
C ALA A 287 10.88 -5.79 -26.58
N LYS A 288 11.88 -5.85 -25.71
CA LYS A 288 13.06 -4.97 -25.78
C LYS A 288 13.86 -5.17 -27.08
N ASN A 289 13.81 -6.37 -27.64
CA ASN A 289 14.59 -6.74 -28.84
C ASN A 289 13.70 -7.17 -30.01
N ASN A 290 12.39 -7.07 -29.89
CA ASN A 290 11.45 -7.49 -30.91
C ASN A 290 10.31 -6.46 -31.03
N LEU A 291 10.39 -5.67 -32.10
CA LEU A 291 9.42 -4.59 -32.35
C LEU A 291 7.98 -5.14 -32.51
N GLU A 292 7.82 -6.32 -33.10
CA GLU A 292 6.51 -6.93 -33.25
C GLU A 292 5.89 -7.23 -31.89
N ILE A 293 6.62 -7.80 -30.98
CA ILE A 293 6.16 -8.02 -29.60
C ILE A 293 5.84 -6.69 -28.87
N UNK A 294 6.44 -5.76 -28.94
CA UNK A 294 6.22 -4.53 -28.43
C UNK A 294 4.98 -3.98 -28.84
N GLN A 295 4.77 -4.06 -30.25
CA GLN A 295 3.51 -3.60 -30.82
C GLN A 295 2.32 -4.41 -30.28
N GLN A 296 2.48 -5.71 -30.19
CA GLN A 296 1.45 -6.60 -29.64
C GLN A 296 1.13 -6.28 -28.17
N LEU A 297 2.15 -6.03 -27.35
CA LEU A 297 1.96 -5.59 -25.97
C LEU A 297 1.24 -4.23 -25.91
N THR A 298 1.66 -3.28 -26.75
CA THR A 298 1.04 -1.95 -26.83
C THR A 298 -0.46 -2.08 -27.15
N GLN A 299 -0.79 -2.94 -28.09
CA GLN A 299 -2.18 -3.20 -28.45
C GLN A 299 -2.95 -3.88 -27.32
N ALA A 300 -2.33 -4.84 -26.65
CA ALA A 300 -2.97 -5.57 -25.53
C ALA A 300 -3.29 -4.64 -24.34
N TYR A 301 -2.50 -3.57 -24.13
CA TYR A 301 -2.74 -2.62 -23.06
C TYR A 301 -3.70 -1.47 -23.39
N GLN A 302 -4.22 -1.39 -24.65
CA GLN A 302 -5.14 -0.30 -25.05
C GLN A 302 -6.39 -0.20 -24.14
N PRO A 303 -7.04 -1.29 -23.71
CA PRO A 303 -8.16 -1.14 -22.77
C PRO A 303 -7.77 -0.46 -21.46
N LEU A 304 -6.55 -0.74 -20.95
CA LEU A 304 -6.06 -0.10 -19.73
C LEU A 304 -5.78 1.39 -19.96
N VAL A 305 -5.19 1.76 -21.10
CA VAL A 305 -4.94 3.16 -21.48
C VAL A 305 -6.27 3.93 -21.46
N GLN A 306 -7.35 3.36 -22.04
CA GLN A 306 -8.67 3.99 -22.04
C GLN A 306 -9.21 4.20 -20.62
N GLN A 307 -9.08 3.21 -19.74
CA GLN A 307 -9.57 3.35 -18.38
C GLN A 307 -8.74 4.38 -17.59
N ILE A 308 -7.42 4.37 -17.75
CA ILE A 308 -6.54 5.37 -17.11
C ILE A 308 -6.87 6.78 -17.59
N SER A 309 -7.12 6.97 -18.92
CA SER A 309 -7.48 8.28 -19.45
C SER A 309 -8.78 8.81 -18.83
N THR A 310 -9.75 7.92 -18.59
CA THR A 310 -10.98 8.29 -17.88
C THR A 310 -10.69 8.73 -16.44
N MET A 311 -9.84 7.98 -15.74
CA MET A 311 -9.44 8.35 -14.37
C MET A 311 -8.71 9.69 -14.34
N ILE A 312 -7.82 9.95 -15.31
CA ILE A 312 -7.13 11.25 -15.45
C ILE A 312 -8.15 12.39 -15.59
N ALA A 313 -9.13 12.21 -16.49
CA ALA A 313 -10.16 13.23 -16.72
C ALA A 313 -11.01 13.52 -15.48
N LEU A 314 -11.18 12.54 -14.60
CA LEU A 314 -11.99 12.69 -13.36
C LEU A 314 -11.19 13.20 -12.17
N THR A 315 -9.90 12.95 -12.10
CA THR A 315 -9.13 13.13 -10.86
C THR A 315 -7.90 14.02 -11.00
N ASP A 316 -7.49 14.32 -12.24
CA ASP A 316 -6.35 15.19 -12.59
C ASP A 316 -5.12 14.91 -11.69
N PRO A 317 -4.57 13.69 -11.72
CA PRO A 317 -3.47 13.33 -10.83
C PRO A 317 -2.16 14.01 -11.28
N ALA A 318 -1.27 14.29 -10.33
CA ALA A 318 0.05 14.83 -10.64
C ALA A 318 0.96 13.79 -11.28
N GLN A 319 0.70 12.50 -11.04
CA GLN A 319 1.47 11.39 -11.61
C GLN A 319 0.73 10.07 -11.47
N ILE A 320 1.18 9.10 -12.25
CA ILE A 320 0.66 7.71 -12.24
C ILE A 320 1.83 6.79 -11.89
N VAL A 321 1.62 5.90 -10.93
CA VAL A 321 2.63 4.91 -10.54
C VAL A 321 2.11 3.52 -10.91
N ILE A 322 2.93 2.73 -11.60
CA ILE A 322 2.57 1.39 -12.09
C ILE A 322 3.31 0.36 -11.23
N GLY A 323 2.57 -0.42 -10.47
CA GLY A 323 3.10 -1.58 -9.75
C GLY A 323 3.19 -2.77 -10.70
N CYS A 324 4.41 -3.19 -10.99
CA CYS A 324 4.69 -4.33 -11.86
C CYS A 324 5.21 -5.51 -11.02
N PRO A 325 4.76 -6.74 -11.30
CA PRO A 325 5.13 -7.91 -10.50
C PRO A 325 6.63 -8.22 -10.51
N ASP A 326 7.32 -7.87 -11.57
CA ASP A 326 8.74 -8.16 -11.72
C ASP A 326 9.55 -6.86 -11.74
N PRO A 327 10.56 -6.70 -10.86
CA PRO A 327 11.39 -5.51 -10.85
C PRO A 327 12.21 -5.30 -12.14
N ASN A 328 12.36 -6.33 -12.95
CA ASN A 328 13.06 -6.25 -14.23
C ASN A 328 12.17 -5.72 -15.37
N MET A 329 10.87 -5.51 -15.11
CA MET A 329 9.95 -4.92 -16.08
C MET A 329 10.13 -3.41 -16.23
N ASP A 330 10.85 -2.83 -15.30
CA ASP A 330 11.33 -1.44 -15.23
C ASP A 330 10.48 -0.42 -16.01
N SER A 331 10.91 0.03 -17.19
CA SER A 331 10.20 1.06 -17.94
C SER A 331 9.22 0.53 -19.00
N THR A 332 9.28 -0.75 -19.39
CA THR A 332 8.53 -1.24 -20.57
C THR A 332 7.02 -0.96 -20.48
N ILE A 333 6.38 -1.32 -19.38
CA ILE A 333 4.94 -1.07 -19.24
C ILE A 333 4.64 0.42 -18.99
N PRO A 334 5.34 1.12 -18.08
CA PRO A 334 5.18 2.57 -17.98
C PRO A 334 5.33 3.31 -19.32
N ASP A 335 6.31 2.94 -20.15
CA ASP A 335 6.54 3.57 -21.46
C ASP A 335 5.38 3.29 -22.43
N ILE A 336 4.88 2.05 -22.48
CA ILE A 336 3.70 1.69 -23.30
C ILE A 336 2.49 2.52 -22.87
N LEU A 337 2.22 2.61 -21.55
CA LEU A 337 1.06 3.34 -21.04
C LEU A 337 1.23 4.85 -21.26
N SER A 338 2.42 5.39 -21.02
CA SER A 338 2.72 6.81 -21.25
C SER A 338 2.50 7.19 -22.73
N THR A 339 3.04 6.39 -23.64
CA THR A 339 2.88 6.60 -25.08
C THR A 339 1.40 6.51 -25.50
N GLY A 340 0.69 5.52 -25.00
CA GLY A 340 -0.74 5.34 -25.28
C GLY A 340 -1.58 6.52 -24.78
N LEU A 341 -1.32 6.98 -23.55
CA LEU A 341 -2.02 8.12 -22.95
C LEU A 341 -1.74 9.40 -23.72
N LYS A 342 -0.46 9.64 -24.05
CA LYS A 342 -0.04 10.81 -24.84
C LYS A 342 -0.80 10.84 -26.18
N SER A 343 -0.85 9.72 -26.88
CA SER A 343 -1.56 9.60 -28.17
C SER A 343 -3.06 9.80 -27.98
N LEU A 344 -3.67 9.17 -27.00
CA LEU A 344 -5.13 9.21 -26.79
C LEU A 344 -5.62 10.60 -26.34
N LEU A 345 -4.85 11.27 -25.47
CA LEU A 345 -5.22 12.57 -24.89
C LEU A 345 -4.69 13.77 -25.72
N GLY A 346 -3.87 13.51 -26.74
CA GLY A 346 -3.29 14.55 -27.56
C GLY A 346 -2.27 15.43 -26.83
N TRP A 347 -1.60 14.88 -25.80
CA TRP A 347 -0.66 15.64 -24.98
C TRP A 347 0.68 15.89 -25.67
N THR A 348 1.23 17.06 -25.43
CA THR A 348 2.64 17.37 -25.74
C THR A 348 3.54 16.82 -24.60
N ASP A 349 4.81 16.76 -24.86
CA ASP A 349 5.81 16.32 -23.87
C ASP A 349 5.79 17.11 -22.55
N UNK A 350 5.34 18.05 -22.62
CA UNK A 350 5.25 18.94 -21.53
C UNK A 350 4.05 18.78 -20.68
N GLU A 351 3.18 18.30 -21.19
CA GLU A 351 1.90 18.08 -20.50
C GLU A 351 1.78 16.70 -19.79
N UNK A 352 2.49 15.83 -20.06
CA UNK A 352 2.45 14.52 -19.64
C UNK A 352 2.54 14.38 -18.18
N UNK A 353 1.68 13.70 -17.62
CA UNK A 353 1.70 13.23 -16.49
C UNK A 353 2.68 12.28 -16.50
N PRO A 354 3.55 12.25 -15.53
CA PRO A 354 4.57 11.21 -15.45
C PRO A 354 3.94 9.85 -15.15
N VAL A 355 4.32 8.86 -15.93
CA VAL A 355 3.94 7.46 -15.69
C VAL A 355 5.21 6.75 -15.23
N LEU A 356 5.25 6.36 -13.97
CA LEU A 356 6.46 5.92 -13.28
C LEU A 356 6.36 4.45 -12.86
N ALA A 357 7.49 3.75 -12.91
CA ALA A 357 7.56 2.41 -12.33
C ALA A 357 7.52 2.50 -10.80
N GLY A 358 6.63 1.73 -10.20
CA GLY A 358 6.50 1.62 -8.75
C GLY A 358 7.37 0.52 -8.17
N LEU A 359 7.35 0.40 -6.86
CA LEU A 359 7.92 -0.76 -6.17
C LEU A 359 7.15 -2.02 -6.59
N ASN A 360 7.80 -3.17 -6.54
CA ASN A 360 7.12 -4.46 -6.70
C ASN A 360 5.89 -4.53 -5.80
N PRO A 361 4.70 -4.98 -6.28
CA PRO A 361 3.46 -4.99 -5.50
C PRO A 361 3.53 -5.73 -4.16
N ILE A 362 4.21 -6.88 -4.11
CA ILE A 362 4.38 -7.60 -2.84
C ILE A 362 5.14 -6.72 -1.84
N LYS A 363 6.27 -6.17 -2.27
CA LYS A 363 7.09 -5.30 -1.43
C LYS A 363 6.31 -4.06 -1.00
N SER A 364 5.66 -3.37 -1.94
CA SER A 364 4.89 -2.16 -1.62
C SER A 364 3.67 -2.47 -0.76
N GLY A 365 3.00 -3.60 -0.97
CA GLY A 365 1.88 -4.05 -0.15
C GLY A 365 2.29 -4.34 1.29
N ILE A 366 3.43 -5.01 1.50
CA ILE A 366 4.01 -5.23 2.83
C ILE A 366 4.32 -3.89 3.50
N LEU A 367 5.05 -3.01 2.79
CA LEU A 367 5.41 -1.69 3.31
C LEU A 367 4.16 -0.84 3.60
N GLY A 368 3.15 -0.92 2.75
CA GLY A 368 1.89 -0.19 2.94
C GLY A 368 1.06 -0.71 4.10
N ALA A 369 1.08 -2.02 4.34
CA ALA A 369 0.47 -2.59 5.55
C ALA A 369 1.14 -2.00 6.80
N ALA A 370 2.48 -1.88 6.80
CA ALA A 370 3.21 -1.21 7.89
C ALA A 370 2.81 0.26 8.01
N VAL A 371 2.72 0.99 6.87
CA VAL A 371 2.30 2.40 6.83
C VAL A 371 0.92 2.58 7.44
N SER A 372 -0.02 1.65 7.19
CA SER A 372 -1.37 1.71 7.78
C SER A 372 -1.31 1.72 9.31
N VAL A 373 -0.41 0.92 9.89
CA VAL A 373 -0.18 0.90 11.34
C VAL A 373 0.38 2.25 11.80
N PHE A 374 1.44 2.73 11.15
CA PHE A 374 2.10 3.99 11.57
C PHE A 374 1.15 5.19 11.43
N LYS A 375 0.38 5.28 10.32
CA LYS A 375 -0.59 6.37 10.13
C LYS A 375 -1.65 6.35 11.24
N ASN A 376 -2.15 5.18 11.61
CA ASN A 376 -3.11 5.03 12.70
C ASN A 376 -2.47 5.41 14.04
N ALA A 377 -1.27 4.91 14.34
CA ALA A 377 -0.57 5.20 15.59
C ALA A 377 -0.23 6.68 15.74
N PHE A 378 0.07 7.37 14.64
CA PHE A 378 0.30 8.83 14.67
C PHE A 378 -0.99 9.62 14.93
N GLN A 379 -2.15 9.09 14.53
CA GLN A 379 -3.44 9.77 14.64
C GLN A 379 -4.24 9.40 15.90
N ASP A 380 -3.85 8.31 16.57
CA ASP A 380 -4.66 7.76 17.63
C ASP A 380 -4.82 8.74 18.80
N GLU A 381 -6.05 8.99 19.21
CA GLU A 381 -6.37 9.80 20.37
C GLU A 381 -6.06 9.08 21.68
N SER A 382 -5.93 7.77 21.63
CA SER A 382 -5.38 7.02 22.76
C SER A 382 -3.90 7.34 22.83
N PRO A 383 -3.34 7.62 24.01
CA PRO A 383 -1.90 7.71 24.10
C PRO A 383 -1.32 6.39 23.55
N ILE A 384 -0.34 6.52 22.63
CA ILE A 384 0.48 5.39 22.18
C ILE A 384 1.26 4.92 23.40
N CYS A 385 0.62 4.87 24.51
CA CYS A 385 1.14 4.47 25.77
C CYS A 385 0.01 4.35 26.77
N ASN A 386 -0.62 3.29 26.72
CA ASN A 386 -0.66 2.64 28.01
C ASN A 386 0.72 2.00 28.16
N SER A 387 1.32 2.20 29.29
CA SER A 387 2.59 1.80 29.82
C SER A 387 2.99 0.31 29.67
N ASN A 388 2.43 -0.35 28.68
CA ASN A 388 2.67 -1.73 28.35
C ASN A 388 2.76 -1.86 26.82
N VAL A 389 3.76 -1.15 26.22
CA VAL A 389 4.44 -1.77 25.10
C VAL A 389 5.24 -2.90 25.74
N ASN A 390 4.51 -3.78 26.39
CA ASN A 390 5.12 -5.00 26.85
C ASN A 390 5.43 -5.79 25.60
N ALA A 391 6.68 -6.09 25.49
CA ALA A 391 7.15 -7.09 24.57
C ALA A 391 6.12 -8.22 24.46
N PHE A 392 5.74 -8.56 23.24
CA PHE A 392 5.19 -9.85 23.00
C PHE A 392 6.03 -10.88 23.74
#